data_d1b0711e201dfe5ce2515a9b645b8330
#
_entry.id   d1b0711e201dfe5ce2515a9b645b8330
#
_cell.length_a   1.000
_cell.length_b   1.000
_cell.length_c   1.000
_cell.angle_alpha   90.00
_cell.angle_beta   90.00
_cell.angle_gamma   90.00
#
_symmetry.space_group_name_H-M   'P 1'
#
loop_
_entity.id
_entity.type
_entity.pdbx_description
1 polymer ?
#
loop_
_entity_poly.entity_id
_entity_poly.type
_entity_poly.pdbx_seq_one_letter_code
_entity_poly.pdbx_strand_id
1 'polypeptide(L)'
;MVVYYFLAAISCWIGIKSLIGGFRFAAYVRSETTRPLPDFKPFASVIAPGRGLEPGLAENLRPLLTQDYPRYEVLFVFDAADDPAIRVVEELKTDVARRIIIAGPATDSGQKVHNLRVATTQVDPESEVFVFVDTDARPGKDWLKKLVAPLVDKELGASTGYRWFIPEKGGLASRLRSVWNASIASALGADTGKNFCWGGSTAIRRSTFNQLAVNDRWRGTVSDDFTITSVLKEAKLPIHFTPNCLVASAGDCDFKEVLEFTTRQIKITRVYASHLWLPLLLGSSLFTIVFFGGLILISVSPRLSVVCFPVVIFALGAAKSFVRFRAVSRVLETSNHDLVAHVLL
;
A
#
# COMPACT_ATOMS: atom_id res chain seq x y z
N MET A 1 -13.03 6.54 37.84
CA MET A 1 -13.58 5.21 37.45
C MET A 1 -14.69 5.33 36.40
N VAL A 2 -15.76 6.13 36.60
CA VAL A 2 -16.87 6.26 35.63
C VAL A 2 -16.39 6.66 34.24
N VAL A 3 -15.56 7.68 34.14
CA VAL A 3 -14.94 8.14 32.88
C VAL A 3 -14.15 7.02 32.19
N TYR A 4 -13.36 6.26 32.95
CA TYR A 4 -12.61 5.13 32.40
C TYR A 4 -13.53 4.08 31.78
N TYR A 5 -14.58 3.66 32.49
CA TYR A 5 -15.53 2.67 31.96
C TYR A 5 -16.28 3.14 30.74
N PHE A 6 -16.63 4.42 30.67
CA PHE A 6 -17.24 5.01 29.49
C PHE A 6 -16.31 4.98 28.27
N LEU A 7 -15.06 5.42 28.44
CA LEU A 7 -14.05 5.37 27.35
C LEU A 7 -13.73 3.93 26.94
N ALA A 8 -13.64 3.01 27.91
CA ALA A 8 -13.41 1.60 27.65
C ALA A 8 -14.55 0.94 26.85
N ALA A 9 -15.81 1.27 27.17
CA ALA A 9 -16.96 0.80 26.41
C ALA A 9 -16.92 1.29 24.94
N ILE A 10 -16.57 2.56 24.72
CA ILE A 10 -16.38 3.12 23.37
C ILE A 10 -15.24 2.37 22.65
N SER A 11 -14.10 2.12 23.31
CA SER A 11 -12.98 1.39 22.73
C SER A 11 -13.35 -0.04 22.34
N CYS A 12 -14.10 -0.75 23.18
CA CYS A 12 -14.61 -2.09 22.87
C CYS A 12 -15.56 -2.06 21.66
N TRP A 13 -16.47 -1.10 21.62
CA TRP A 13 -17.39 -0.93 20.48
C TRP A 13 -16.64 -0.68 19.17
N ILE A 14 -15.62 0.21 19.17
CA ILE A 14 -14.73 0.46 18.03
C ILE A 14 -13.98 -0.82 17.67
N GLY A 15 -13.46 -1.58 18.66
CA GLY A 15 -12.79 -2.86 18.46
C GLY A 15 -13.69 -3.90 17.75
N ILE A 16 -14.94 -4.02 18.17
CA ILE A 16 -15.93 -4.91 17.52
C ILE A 16 -16.19 -4.47 16.07
N LYS A 17 -16.42 -3.18 15.83
CA LYS A 17 -16.59 -2.65 14.47
C LYS A 17 -15.35 -2.91 13.59
N SER A 18 -14.16 -2.78 14.18
CA SER A 18 -12.89 -3.04 13.52
C SER A 18 -12.73 -4.54 13.16
N LEU A 19 -13.12 -5.45 14.05
CA LEU A 19 -13.10 -6.90 13.78
C LEU A 19 -14.09 -7.28 12.67
N ILE A 20 -15.32 -6.71 12.69
CA ILE A 20 -16.29 -6.89 11.59
C ILE A 20 -15.68 -6.42 10.25
N GLY A 21 -14.96 -5.28 10.26
CA GLY A 21 -14.19 -4.81 9.11
C GLY A 21 -13.15 -5.84 8.64
N GLY A 22 -12.45 -6.49 9.58
CA GLY A 22 -11.51 -7.57 9.28
C GLY A 22 -12.16 -8.77 8.56
N PHE A 23 -13.34 -9.20 9.00
CA PHE A 23 -14.10 -10.26 8.31
C PHE A 23 -14.57 -9.84 6.92
N ARG A 24 -15.03 -8.59 6.75
CA ARG A 24 -15.40 -8.05 5.43
C ARG A 24 -14.21 -8.01 4.48
N PHE A 25 -13.05 -7.57 4.96
CA PHE A 25 -11.81 -7.61 4.20
C PHE A 25 -11.46 -9.04 3.78
N ALA A 26 -11.49 -10.00 4.71
CA ALA A 26 -11.19 -11.41 4.40
C ALA A 26 -12.17 -12.02 3.38
N ALA A 27 -13.45 -11.71 3.51
CA ALA A 27 -14.47 -12.15 2.56
C ALA A 27 -14.22 -11.57 1.16
N TYR A 28 -13.88 -10.29 1.08
CA TYR A 28 -13.54 -9.61 -0.17
C TYR A 28 -12.28 -10.20 -0.82
N VAL A 29 -11.19 -10.36 -0.06
CA VAL A 29 -9.96 -11.00 -0.57
C VAL A 29 -10.29 -12.37 -1.14
N ARG A 30 -11.07 -13.18 -0.42
CA ARG A 30 -11.46 -14.51 -0.89
C ARG A 30 -12.26 -14.46 -2.19
N SER A 31 -13.22 -13.54 -2.32
CA SER A 31 -14.07 -13.42 -3.52
C SER A 31 -13.25 -12.98 -4.73
N GLU A 32 -12.38 -11.98 -4.56
CA GLU A 32 -11.55 -11.45 -5.66
C GLU A 32 -10.45 -12.43 -6.09
N THR A 33 -9.89 -13.21 -5.16
CA THR A 33 -8.86 -14.22 -5.51
C THR A 33 -9.40 -15.38 -6.33
N THR A 34 -10.71 -15.66 -6.24
CA THR A 34 -11.38 -16.74 -6.99
C THR A 34 -12.14 -16.23 -8.22
N ARG A 35 -12.26 -14.91 -8.39
CA ARG A 35 -12.98 -14.30 -9.49
C ARG A 35 -12.26 -14.53 -10.81
N PRO A 36 -12.95 -14.96 -11.88
CA PRO A 36 -12.37 -15.01 -13.22
C PRO A 36 -11.89 -13.62 -13.66
N LEU A 37 -10.69 -13.57 -14.23
CA LEU A 37 -10.15 -12.33 -14.78
C LEU A 37 -10.80 -12.02 -16.13
N PRO A 38 -11.25 -10.78 -16.34
CA PRO A 38 -11.63 -10.31 -17.66
C PRO A 38 -10.46 -10.43 -18.65
N ASP A 39 -10.75 -10.77 -19.91
CA ASP A 39 -9.73 -10.77 -20.96
C ASP A 39 -9.54 -9.36 -21.52
N PHE A 40 -8.87 -8.55 -20.73
CA PHE A 40 -8.53 -7.15 -21.06
C PHE A 40 -7.04 -6.93 -20.84
N LYS A 41 -6.29 -6.83 -21.94
CA LYS A 41 -4.83 -6.78 -21.95
C LYS A 41 -4.33 -5.73 -22.96
N PRO A 42 -4.74 -4.45 -22.82
CA PRO A 42 -4.27 -3.38 -23.71
C PRO A 42 -2.76 -3.18 -23.55
N PHE A 43 -2.13 -2.48 -24.50
CA PHE A 43 -0.72 -2.14 -24.35
C PHE A 43 -0.49 -1.28 -23.09
N ALA A 44 0.39 -1.72 -22.22
CA ALA A 44 0.66 -1.10 -20.91
C ALA A 44 2.09 -0.56 -20.81
N SER A 45 2.25 0.66 -20.31
CA SER A 45 3.55 1.21 -19.90
C SER A 45 3.71 1.09 -18.37
N VAL A 46 4.65 0.26 -17.94
CA VAL A 46 5.03 0.12 -16.53
C VAL A 46 6.09 1.16 -16.22
N ILE A 47 5.83 2.06 -15.28
CA ILE A 47 6.70 3.17 -14.90
C ILE A 47 7.24 2.92 -13.50
N ALA A 48 8.57 2.76 -13.41
CA ALA A 48 9.29 2.40 -12.19
C ALA A 48 10.34 3.48 -11.85
N PRO A 49 10.01 4.48 -11.01
CA PRO A 49 10.97 5.47 -10.55
C PRO A 49 11.92 4.83 -9.55
N GLY A 50 13.23 4.95 -9.79
CA GLY A 50 14.30 4.40 -8.95
C GLY A 50 15.27 5.48 -8.49
N ARG A 51 16.02 5.17 -7.43
CA ARG A 51 17.12 6.02 -6.94
C ARG A 51 18.11 5.20 -6.14
N GLY A 52 19.36 5.19 -6.58
CA GLY A 52 20.47 4.55 -5.88
C GLY A 52 20.35 3.02 -5.80
N LEU A 53 21.31 2.41 -5.12
CA LEU A 53 21.34 0.96 -4.91
C LEU A 53 20.60 0.59 -3.63
N GLU A 54 19.50 -0.15 -3.76
CA GLU A 54 18.83 -0.78 -2.64
C GLU A 54 19.22 -2.26 -2.56
N PRO A 55 19.24 -2.85 -1.35
CA PRO A 55 19.46 -4.29 -1.19
C PRO A 55 18.45 -5.09 -2.00
N GLY A 56 18.95 -6.06 -2.82
CA GLY A 56 18.08 -6.89 -3.65
C GLY A 56 17.44 -6.18 -4.84
N LEU A 57 17.99 -5.05 -5.31
CA LEU A 57 17.42 -4.29 -6.42
C LEU A 57 17.20 -5.14 -7.68
N ALA A 58 18.20 -5.93 -8.09
CA ALA A 58 18.07 -6.79 -9.27
C ALA A 58 16.94 -7.82 -9.15
N GLU A 59 16.77 -8.40 -7.94
CA GLU A 59 15.69 -9.35 -7.63
C GLU A 59 14.32 -8.67 -7.64
N ASN A 60 14.25 -7.40 -7.25
CA ASN A 60 13.01 -6.62 -7.27
C ASN A 60 12.61 -6.23 -8.70
N LEU A 61 13.60 -5.85 -9.53
CA LEU A 61 13.35 -5.37 -10.90
C LEU A 61 13.09 -6.48 -11.90
N ARG A 62 13.70 -7.67 -11.72
CA ARG A 62 13.54 -8.80 -12.65
C ARG A 62 12.08 -9.20 -12.88
N PRO A 63 11.19 -9.28 -11.86
CA PRO A 63 9.78 -9.57 -12.06
C PRO A 63 9.05 -8.58 -12.97
N LEU A 64 9.46 -7.30 -13.02
CA LEU A 64 8.86 -6.30 -13.91
C LEU A 64 9.14 -6.61 -15.38
N LEU A 65 10.24 -7.30 -15.68
CA LEU A 65 10.70 -7.66 -17.01
C LEU A 65 10.28 -9.08 -17.44
N THR A 66 9.48 -9.78 -16.61
CA THR A 66 9.08 -11.18 -16.86
C THR A 66 7.58 -11.42 -16.59
N GLN A 67 6.75 -10.39 -16.77
CA GLN A 67 5.30 -10.50 -16.58
C GLN A 67 4.65 -11.35 -17.68
N ASP A 68 3.68 -12.16 -17.30
CA ASP A 68 2.80 -12.89 -18.24
C ASP A 68 1.76 -11.92 -18.83
N TYR A 69 2.23 -11.08 -19.78
CA TYR A 69 1.41 -10.05 -20.41
C TYR A 69 1.81 -9.89 -21.88
N PRO A 70 0.85 -9.80 -22.83
CA PRO A 70 1.16 -9.93 -24.25
C PRO A 70 1.98 -8.78 -24.81
N ARG A 71 1.73 -7.57 -24.39
CA ARG A 71 2.43 -6.37 -24.89
C ARG A 71 2.54 -5.31 -23.81
N TYR A 72 3.77 -5.01 -23.37
CA TYR A 72 4.08 -3.95 -22.43
C TYR A 72 5.50 -3.45 -22.61
N GLU A 73 5.76 -2.25 -22.11
CA GLU A 73 7.10 -1.70 -21.94
C GLU A 73 7.37 -1.39 -20.46
N VAL A 74 8.65 -1.28 -20.09
CA VAL A 74 9.07 -0.85 -18.75
C VAL A 74 9.96 0.38 -18.86
N LEU A 75 9.55 1.47 -18.22
CA LEU A 75 10.30 2.71 -18.11
C LEU A 75 10.92 2.81 -16.71
N PHE A 76 12.24 2.64 -16.62
CA PHE A 76 13.00 2.93 -15.40
C PHE A 76 13.41 4.39 -15.41
N VAL A 77 13.07 5.13 -14.35
CA VAL A 77 13.20 6.59 -14.33
C VAL A 77 14.08 7.02 -13.18
N PHE A 78 15.16 7.72 -13.51
CA PHE A 78 16.15 8.20 -12.54
C PHE A 78 16.28 9.71 -12.60
N ASP A 79 16.76 10.32 -11.51
CA ASP A 79 17.02 11.76 -11.42
C ASP A 79 18.36 12.16 -12.05
N ALA A 80 19.35 11.26 -12.12
CA ALA A 80 20.66 11.54 -12.68
C ALA A 80 21.18 10.40 -13.56
N ALA A 81 21.97 10.73 -14.57
CA ALA A 81 22.54 9.75 -15.50
C ALA A 81 23.67 8.89 -14.90
N ASP A 82 24.22 9.31 -13.78
CA ASP A 82 25.25 8.61 -13.03
C ASP A 82 24.70 7.80 -11.85
N ASP A 83 23.35 7.64 -11.77
CA ASP A 83 22.74 6.81 -10.73
C ASP A 83 23.22 5.36 -10.85
N PRO A 84 23.82 4.77 -9.79
CA PRO A 84 24.38 3.44 -9.84
C PRO A 84 23.36 2.32 -10.12
N ALA A 85 22.07 2.55 -9.88
CA ALA A 85 21.00 1.60 -10.21
C ALA A 85 20.81 1.40 -11.72
N ILE A 86 21.23 2.36 -12.55
CA ILE A 86 21.16 2.27 -14.01
C ILE A 86 21.94 1.06 -14.51
N ARG A 87 23.14 0.83 -13.98
CA ARG A 87 23.96 -0.34 -14.35
C ARG A 87 23.25 -1.65 -14.02
N VAL A 88 22.57 -1.72 -12.87
CA VAL A 88 21.77 -2.91 -12.50
C VAL A 88 20.67 -3.14 -13.53
N VAL A 89 19.94 -2.08 -13.92
CA VAL A 89 18.90 -2.18 -14.95
C VAL A 89 19.48 -2.65 -16.28
N GLU A 90 20.63 -2.13 -16.72
CA GLU A 90 21.28 -2.50 -17.99
C GLU A 90 21.73 -3.97 -18.04
N GLU A 91 22.18 -4.52 -16.91
CA GLU A 91 22.65 -5.90 -16.79
C GLU A 91 21.51 -6.94 -16.78
N LEU A 92 20.25 -6.53 -16.51
CA LEU A 92 19.11 -7.44 -16.54
C LEU A 92 18.81 -7.86 -17.98
N LYS A 93 18.90 -9.16 -18.26
CA LYS A 93 18.52 -9.73 -19.56
C LYS A 93 16.99 -9.80 -19.70
N THR A 94 16.46 -9.33 -20.84
CA THR A 94 15.03 -9.31 -21.13
C THR A 94 14.76 -9.13 -22.61
N ASP A 95 13.64 -9.69 -23.11
CA ASP A 95 13.09 -9.41 -24.43
C ASP A 95 12.01 -8.33 -24.41
N VAL A 96 11.64 -7.86 -23.21
CA VAL A 96 10.64 -6.81 -23.01
C VAL A 96 11.24 -5.46 -23.38
N ALA A 97 10.50 -4.62 -24.08
CA ALA A 97 10.87 -3.25 -24.38
C ALA A 97 11.17 -2.50 -23.08
N ARG A 98 12.45 -2.13 -22.91
CA ARG A 98 12.96 -1.44 -21.72
C ARG A 98 13.58 -0.12 -22.09
N ARG A 99 13.24 0.91 -21.33
CA ARG A 99 13.78 2.25 -21.51
C ARG A 99 14.28 2.82 -20.19
N ILE A 100 15.39 3.55 -20.23
CA ILE A 100 15.91 4.32 -19.11
C ILE A 100 15.66 5.79 -19.41
N ILE A 101 15.00 6.48 -18.49
CA ILE A 101 14.66 7.89 -18.59
C ILE A 101 15.39 8.66 -17.50
N ILE A 102 16.10 9.71 -17.90
CA ILE A 102 16.71 10.64 -16.95
C ILE A 102 15.79 11.86 -16.83
N ALA A 103 15.16 11.99 -15.68
CA ALA A 103 14.20 13.05 -15.43
C ALA A 103 14.84 14.39 -15.01
N GLY A 104 16.08 14.34 -14.51
CA GLY A 104 16.73 15.49 -13.89
C GLY A 104 16.23 15.76 -12.46
N PRO A 105 16.83 16.75 -11.78
CA PRO A 105 16.43 17.13 -10.43
C PRO A 105 15.03 17.79 -10.41
N ALA A 106 14.24 17.47 -9.39
CA ALA A 106 12.96 18.10 -9.18
C ALA A 106 13.11 19.57 -8.75
N THR A 107 12.27 20.43 -9.30
CA THR A 107 12.26 21.87 -8.97
C THR A 107 10.97 22.32 -8.30
N ASP A 108 9.84 21.67 -8.60
CA ASP A 108 8.49 22.09 -8.18
C ASP A 108 7.67 20.98 -7.51
N SER A 109 8.26 19.82 -7.24
CA SER A 109 7.56 18.65 -6.67
C SER A 109 8.54 17.72 -5.94
N GLY A 110 8.04 16.68 -5.28
CA GLY A 110 8.92 15.60 -4.80
C GLY A 110 9.61 14.88 -5.95
N GLN A 111 10.86 14.40 -5.76
CA GLN A 111 11.64 13.78 -6.84
C GLN A 111 10.92 12.60 -7.50
N LYS A 112 10.31 11.70 -6.73
CA LYS A 112 9.52 10.60 -7.30
C LYS A 112 8.41 11.12 -8.21
N VAL A 113 7.67 12.13 -7.77
CA VAL A 113 6.57 12.74 -8.55
C VAL A 113 7.10 13.38 -9.83
N HIS A 114 8.23 14.10 -9.75
CA HIS A 114 8.89 14.66 -10.92
C HIS A 114 9.29 13.57 -11.93
N ASN A 115 9.90 12.49 -11.46
CA ASN A 115 10.27 11.35 -12.30
C ASN A 115 9.06 10.76 -13.04
N LEU A 116 7.93 10.56 -12.33
CA LEU A 116 6.70 10.07 -12.91
C LEU A 116 6.10 11.04 -13.94
N ARG A 117 6.14 12.36 -13.66
CA ARG A 117 5.67 13.39 -14.59
C ARG A 117 6.45 13.37 -15.90
N VAL A 118 7.77 13.29 -15.82
CA VAL A 118 8.62 13.21 -17.04
C VAL A 118 8.35 11.91 -17.79
N ALA A 119 8.29 10.77 -17.09
CA ALA A 119 8.07 9.47 -17.71
C ALA A 119 6.74 9.37 -18.46
N THR A 120 5.64 9.88 -17.89
CA THR A 120 4.32 9.82 -18.52
C THR A 120 4.23 10.60 -19.83
N THR A 121 5.15 11.53 -20.09
CA THR A 121 5.26 12.22 -21.39
C THR A 121 6.11 11.48 -22.41
N GLN A 122 6.85 10.47 -21.99
CA GLN A 122 7.79 9.71 -22.83
C GLN A 122 7.38 8.26 -23.05
N VAL A 123 6.21 7.83 -22.61
CA VAL A 123 5.65 6.51 -22.90
C VAL A 123 5.43 6.31 -24.39
N ASP A 124 5.36 5.06 -24.83
CA ASP A 124 4.99 4.74 -26.22
C ASP A 124 3.63 5.37 -26.58
N PRO A 125 3.51 6.02 -27.76
CA PRO A 125 2.26 6.64 -28.19
C PRO A 125 1.06 5.68 -28.24
N GLU A 126 1.27 4.40 -28.48
CA GLU A 126 0.23 3.37 -28.51
C GLU A 126 -0.16 2.83 -27.12
N SER A 127 0.55 3.21 -26.07
CA SER A 127 0.23 2.78 -24.70
C SER A 127 -1.16 3.29 -24.28
N GLU A 128 -1.99 2.37 -23.81
CA GLU A 128 -3.37 2.64 -23.40
C GLU A 128 -3.52 2.70 -21.85
N VAL A 129 -2.60 2.08 -21.11
CA VAL A 129 -2.64 2.00 -19.65
C VAL A 129 -1.30 2.36 -19.05
N PHE A 130 -1.29 3.25 -18.08
CA PHE A 130 -0.15 3.53 -17.21
C PHE A 130 -0.21 2.67 -15.97
N VAL A 131 0.93 2.08 -15.63
CA VAL A 131 1.08 1.25 -14.44
C VAL A 131 2.26 1.77 -13.63
N PHE A 132 2.00 2.22 -12.42
CA PHE A 132 3.01 2.74 -11.50
C PHE A 132 3.43 1.65 -10.52
N VAL A 133 4.75 1.51 -10.35
CA VAL A 133 5.35 0.49 -9.46
C VAL A 133 6.60 1.04 -8.77
N ASP A 134 6.77 0.75 -7.47
CA ASP A 134 7.99 1.08 -6.73
C ASP A 134 9.08 0.03 -7.04
N THR A 135 10.35 0.43 -7.06
CA THR A 135 11.51 -0.45 -7.34
C THR A 135 11.85 -1.40 -6.19
N ASP A 136 11.26 -1.20 -5.00
CA ASP A 136 11.34 -2.11 -3.85
C ASP A 136 10.21 -3.17 -3.81
N ALA A 137 9.34 -3.17 -4.82
CA ALA A 137 8.24 -4.11 -4.95
C ALA A 137 8.66 -5.37 -5.72
N ARG A 138 8.23 -6.55 -5.26
CA ARG A 138 8.41 -7.83 -5.96
C ARG A 138 7.07 -8.38 -6.42
N PRO A 139 6.54 -7.93 -7.57
CA PRO A 139 5.27 -8.42 -8.07
C PRO A 139 5.39 -9.87 -8.58
N GLY A 140 4.31 -10.64 -8.43
CA GLY A 140 4.21 -11.97 -9.02
C GLY A 140 4.11 -11.92 -10.56
N LYS A 141 4.29 -13.08 -11.22
CA LYS A 141 4.31 -13.19 -12.68
C LYS A 141 3.01 -12.70 -13.37
N ASP A 142 1.87 -12.85 -12.69
CA ASP A 142 0.55 -12.44 -13.20
C ASP A 142 0.10 -11.04 -12.73
N TRP A 143 0.97 -10.32 -12.03
CA TRP A 143 0.61 -9.05 -11.40
C TRP A 143 0.07 -8.03 -12.40
N LEU A 144 0.77 -7.80 -13.50
CA LEU A 144 0.37 -6.81 -14.50
C LEU A 144 -1.00 -7.14 -15.10
N LYS A 145 -1.23 -8.40 -15.46
CA LYS A 145 -2.50 -8.88 -15.98
C LYS A 145 -3.65 -8.68 -14.99
N LYS A 146 -3.42 -9.04 -13.73
CA LYS A 146 -4.41 -8.93 -12.66
C LYS A 146 -4.72 -7.47 -12.31
N LEU A 147 -3.71 -6.60 -12.34
CA LEU A 147 -3.87 -5.19 -12.03
C LEU A 147 -4.61 -4.42 -13.13
N VAL A 148 -4.38 -4.78 -14.40
CA VAL A 148 -4.98 -4.10 -15.56
C VAL A 148 -6.40 -4.60 -15.86
N ALA A 149 -6.67 -5.89 -15.67
CA ALA A 149 -7.94 -6.52 -16.04
C ALA A 149 -9.21 -5.81 -15.53
N PRO A 150 -9.29 -5.29 -14.30
CA PRO A 150 -10.48 -4.57 -13.83
C PRO A 150 -10.81 -3.32 -14.65
N LEU A 151 -9.83 -2.72 -15.33
CA LEU A 151 -10.02 -1.53 -16.15
C LEU A 151 -10.83 -1.79 -17.45
N VAL A 152 -11.26 -3.01 -17.71
CA VAL A 152 -12.28 -3.30 -18.74
C VAL A 152 -13.57 -2.54 -18.44
N ASP A 153 -13.88 -2.35 -17.15
CA ASP A 153 -14.98 -1.50 -16.69
C ASP A 153 -14.57 -0.02 -16.85
N LYS A 154 -15.21 0.67 -17.79
CA LYS A 154 -14.92 2.07 -18.12
C LYS A 154 -15.31 3.05 -17.03
N GLU A 155 -16.20 2.64 -16.12
CA GLU A 155 -16.62 3.46 -14.96
C GLU A 155 -15.54 3.50 -13.87
N LEU A 156 -14.62 2.54 -13.84
CA LEU A 156 -13.51 2.56 -12.89
C LEU A 156 -12.48 3.64 -13.25
N GLY A 157 -12.05 4.41 -12.27
CA GLY A 157 -10.96 5.37 -12.41
C GLY A 157 -9.58 4.72 -12.43
N ALA A 158 -9.35 3.79 -11.50
CA ALA A 158 -8.09 3.08 -11.37
C ALA A 158 -8.28 1.70 -10.74
N SER A 159 -7.27 0.84 -10.89
CA SER A 159 -7.09 -0.40 -10.15
C SER A 159 -5.81 -0.30 -9.32
N THR A 160 -5.83 -0.79 -8.08
CA THR A 160 -4.69 -0.71 -7.18
C THR A 160 -4.44 -2.02 -6.46
N GLY A 161 -3.17 -2.38 -6.29
CA GLY A 161 -2.70 -3.32 -5.30
C GLY A 161 -2.32 -2.61 -4.01
N TYR A 162 -1.50 -3.26 -3.18
CA TYR A 162 -0.87 -2.66 -2.01
C TYR A 162 0.39 -3.43 -1.62
N ARG A 163 1.25 -2.83 -0.75
CA ARG A 163 2.43 -3.54 -0.24
C ARG A 163 2.14 -4.34 1.02
N TRP A 164 2.93 -5.38 1.20
CA TRP A 164 3.01 -6.13 2.44
C TRP A 164 4.47 -6.34 2.81
N PHE A 165 4.91 -5.80 3.94
CA PHE A 165 6.29 -6.01 4.38
C PHE A 165 6.48 -7.42 4.92
N ILE A 166 7.52 -8.09 4.40
CA ILE A 166 7.95 -9.42 4.83
C ILE A 166 9.34 -9.29 5.45
N PRO A 167 9.46 -9.40 6.79
CA PRO A 167 10.75 -9.40 7.46
C PRO A 167 11.58 -10.62 7.03
N GLU A 168 12.85 -10.43 6.70
CA GLU A 168 13.75 -11.52 6.33
C GLU A 168 14.39 -12.18 7.56
N LYS A 169 14.98 -11.40 8.46
CA LYS A 169 15.58 -11.86 9.73
C LYS A 169 14.61 -11.81 10.91
N GLY A 170 13.54 -11.03 10.78
CA GLY A 170 12.41 -11.05 11.69
C GLY A 170 12.61 -10.30 13.02
N GLY A 171 13.41 -9.24 13.05
CA GLY A 171 13.56 -8.36 14.20
C GLY A 171 12.24 -7.68 14.63
N LEU A 172 12.14 -7.26 15.91
CA LEU A 172 10.92 -6.64 16.44
C LEU A 172 10.50 -5.39 15.64
N ALA A 173 11.44 -4.54 15.26
CA ALA A 173 11.19 -3.34 14.47
C ALA A 173 10.57 -3.67 13.11
N SER A 174 11.14 -4.65 12.39
CA SER A 174 10.62 -5.11 11.08
C SER A 174 9.19 -5.66 11.20
N ARG A 175 8.91 -6.42 12.26
CA ARG A 175 7.57 -6.94 12.54
C ARG A 175 6.57 -5.85 12.86
N LEU A 176 6.95 -4.86 13.67
CA LEU A 176 6.11 -3.68 13.96
C LEU A 176 5.78 -2.91 12.69
N ARG A 177 6.76 -2.69 11.78
CA ARG A 177 6.53 -2.06 10.48
C ARG A 177 5.52 -2.86 9.66
N SER A 178 5.67 -4.19 9.61
CA SER A 178 4.75 -5.08 8.88
C SER A 178 3.32 -5.00 9.42
N VAL A 179 3.14 -5.13 10.74
CA VAL A 179 1.82 -5.06 11.41
C VAL A 179 1.15 -3.71 11.21
N TRP A 180 1.91 -2.63 11.38
CA TRP A 180 1.42 -1.27 11.18
C TRP A 180 0.94 -1.06 9.73
N ASN A 181 1.75 -1.42 8.75
CA ASN A 181 1.41 -1.30 7.32
C ASN A 181 0.21 -2.18 6.93
N ALA A 182 0.12 -3.40 7.48
CA ALA A 182 -1.00 -4.31 7.26
C ALA A 182 -2.35 -3.72 7.74
N SER A 183 -2.32 -2.83 8.75
CA SER A 183 -3.53 -2.14 9.21
C SER A 183 -4.09 -1.19 8.13
N ILE A 184 -3.21 -0.54 7.36
CA ILE A 184 -3.58 0.32 6.25
C ILE A 184 -4.06 -0.52 5.06
N ALA A 185 -3.36 -1.60 4.70
CA ALA A 185 -3.77 -2.53 3.64
C ALA A 185 -5.20 -3.02 3.82
N SER A 186 -5.62 -3.29 5.06
CA SER A 186 -6.97 -3.78 5.38
C SER A 186 -8.05 -2.68 5.42
N ALA A 187 -7.70 -1.44 5.12
CA ALA A 187 -8.69 -0.37 4.87
C ALA A 187 -9.21 -0.39 3.42
N LEU A 188 -8.49 -1.06 2.52
CA LEU A 188 -8.94 -1.34 1.16
C LEU A 188 -9.95 -2.50 1.15
N GLY A 189 -10.88 -2.52 0.18
CA GLY A 189 -11.89 -3.57 0.11
C GLY A 189 -12.95 -3.35 -0.96
N ALA A 190 -14.14 -3.90 -0.72
CA ALA A 190 -15.27 -3.86 -1.67
C ALA A 190 -15.85 -2.46 -1.90
N ASP A 191 -15.68 -1.52 -0.97
CA ASP A 191 -16.18 -0.15 -1.11
C ASP A 191 -15.21 0.67 -1.98
N THR A 192 -15.44 0.61 -3.28
CA THR A 192 -14.60 1.26 -4.29
C THR A 192 -14.50 2.79 -4.13
N GLY A 193 -15.48 3.42 -3.49
CA GLY A 193 -15.47 4.86 -3.18
C GLY A 193 -14.54 5.22 -2.01
N LYS A 194 -14.25 4.27 -1.12
CA LYS A 194 -13.34 4.44 0.01
C LYS A 194 -11.91 4.00 -0.27
N ASN A 195 -11.70 3.19 -1.31
CA ASN A 195 -10.38 2.76 -1.70
C ASN A 195 -9.48 3.97 -2.08
N PHE A 196 -8.20 3.73 -2.09
CA PHE A 196 -7.17 4.69 -2.46
C PHE A 196 -6.09 4.00 -3.30
N CYS A 197 -5.42 4.75 -4.15
CA CYS A 197 -4.29 4.25 -4.92
C CYS A 197 -3.06 4.11 -4.02
N TRP A 198 -2.20 3.16 -4.34
CA TRP A 198 -0.86 3.05 -3.80
C TRP A 198 0.15 3.13 -4.96
N GLY A 199 1.10 4.08 -4.88
CA GLY A 199 2.04 4.39 -5.96
C GLY A 199 2.98 3.25 -6.37
N GLY A 200 3.06 2.18 -5.58
CA GLY A 200 3.84 0.97 -5.89
C GLY A 200 3.06 -0.14 -6.60
N SER A 201 1.76 0.02 -6.83
CA SER A 201 0.94 -0.92 -7.62
C SER A 201 -0.38 -0.26 -7.99
N THR A 202 -0.38 0.62 -8.99
CA THR A 202 -1.60 1.29 -9.48
C THR A 202 -1.61 1.30 -11.00
N ALA A 203 -2.75 0.91 -11.59
CA ALA A 203 -3.02 1.01 -13.02
C ALA A 203 -4.15 2.01 -13.29
N ILE A 204 -3.97 2.85 -14.30
CA ILE A 204 -4.95 3.84 -14.76
C ILE A 204 -4.96 3.89 -16.30
N ARG A 205 -6.12 4.00 -16.91
CA ARG A 205 -6.19 4.23 -18.37
C ARG A 205 -5.53 5.57 -18.70
N ARG A 206 -4.74 5.58 -19.77
CA ARG A 206 -4.11 6.81 -20.29
C ARG A 206 -5.14 7.89 -20.59
N SER A 207 -6.29 7.51 -21.15
CA SER A 207 -7.40 8.43 -21.41
C SER A 207 -7.91 9.09 -20.12
N THR A 208 -8.15 8.33 -19.07
CA THR A 208 -8.57 8.84 -17.76
C THR A 208 -7.50 9.73 -17.12
N PHE A 209 -6.24 9.32 -17.19
CA PHE A 209 -5.09 10.08 -16.68
C PHE A 209 -4.98 11.46 -17.34
N ASN A 210 -5.12 11.49 -18.67
CA ASN A 210 -5.04 12.73 -19.45
C ASN A 210 -6.28 13.60 -19.27
N GLN A 211 -7.48 13.02 -19.29
CA GLN A 211 -8.74 13.75 -19.09
C GLN A 211 -8.78 14.47 -17.72
N LEU A 212 -8.22 13.85 -16.71
CA LEU A 212 -8.15 14.41 -15.35
C LEU A 212 -6.93 15.29 -15.13
N ALA A 213 -6.10 15.50 -16.16
CA ALA A 213 -4.86 16.28 -16.10
C ALA A 213 -3.95 15.90 -14.92
N VAL A 214 -3.82 14.59 -14.63
CA VAL A 214 -3.09 14.10 -13.45
C VAL A 214 -1.65 14.58 -13.42
N ASN A 215 -0.97 14.65 -14.59
CA ASN A 215 0.39 15.16 -14.70
C ASN A 215 0.51 16.60 -14.19
N ASP A 216 -0.45 17.47 -14.51
CA ASP A 216 -0.46 18.86 -14.03
C ASP A 216 -0.82 18.94 -12.54
N ARG A 217 -1.75 18.10 -12.08
CA ARG A 217 -2.14 18.00 -10.67
C ARG A 217 -1.00 17.53 -9.76
N TRP A 218 -0.01 16.86 -10.30
CA TRP A 218 1.19 16.45 -9.59
C TRP A 218 2.18 17.59 -9.32
N ARG A 219 2.06 18.76 -9.97
CA ARG A 219 2.89 19.93 -9.68
C ARG A 219 2.67 20.39 -8.24
N GLY A 220 3.75 20.76 -7.58
CA GLY A 220 3.72 21.21 -6.18
C GLY A 220 3.44 20.11 -5.16
N THR A 221 3.39 18.83 -5.57
CA THR A 221 3.08 17.72 -4.66
C THR A 221 4.29 16.84 -4.36
N VAL A 222 4.22 16.09 -3.24
CA VAL A 222 5.25 15.11 -2.86
C VAL A 222 4.72 13.67 -2.85
N SER A 223 3.41 13.49 -3.05
CA SER A 223 2.76 12.18 -3.07
C SER A 223 1.98 11.97 -4.37
N ASP A 224 2.46 11.02 -5.17
CA ASP A 224 1.84 10.60 -6.41
C ASP A 224 0.46 9.97 -6.18
N ASP A 225 0.38 9.06 -5.22
CA ASP A 225 -0.77 8.21 -4.93
C ASP A 225 -1.92 8.95 -4.24
N PHE A 226 -1.63 9.80 -3.25
CA PHE A 226 -2.66 10.66 -2.65
C PHE A 226 -3.23 11.63 -3.66
N THR A 227 -2.40 12.17 -4.56
CA THR A 227 -2.87 13.09 -5.60
C THR A 227 -3.77 12.38 -6.60
N ILE A 228 -3.38 11.20 -7.13
CA ILE A 228 -4.24 10.40 -8.01
C ILE A 228 -5.55 10.06 -7.29
N THR A 229 -5.48 9.62 -6.03
CA THR A 229 -6.66 9.30 -5.23
C THR A 229 -7.61 10.49 -5.11
N SER A 230 -7.09 11.68 -4.81
CA SER A 230 -7.90 12.91 -4.69
C SER A 230 -8.59 13.25 -6.00
N VAL A 231 -7.83 13.26 -7.10
CA VAL A 231 -8.34 13.58 -8.44
C VAL A 231 -9.45 12.61 -8.88
N LEU A 232 -9.27 11.32 -8.63
CA LEU A 232 -10.30 10.31 -8.94
C LEU A 232 -11.56 10.50 -8.08
N LYS A 233 -11.40 10.78 -6.78
CA LYS A 233 -12.53 11.05 -5.87
C LYS A 233 -13.28 12.33 -6.24
N GLU A 234 -12.59 13.40 -6.60
CA GLU A 234 -13.19 14.63 -7.11
C GLU A 234 -14.04 14.37 -8.38
N ALA A 235 -13.53 13.51 -9.28
CA ALA A 235 -14.24 13.08 -10.48
C ALA A 235 -15.32 12.00 -10.22
N LYS A 236 -15.48 11.53 -8.96
CA LYS A 236 -16.39 10.44 -8.56
C LYS A 236 -16.11 9.12 -9.30
N LEU A 237 -14.87 8.89 -9.71
CA LEU A 237 -14.45 7.65 -10.35
C LEU A 237 -13.98 6.64 -9.28
N PRO A 238 -14.60 5.44 -9.23
CA PRO A 238 -14.27 4.43 -8.24
C PRO A 238 -12.84 3.88 -8.41
N ILE A 239 -12.22 3.44 -7.31
CA ILE A 239 -10.93 2.76 -7.31
C ILE A 239 -11.15 1.30 -6.92
N HIS A 240 -10.76 0.38 -7.81
CA HIS A 240 -10.85 -1.05 -7.54
C HIS A 240 -9.60 -1.54 -6.81
N PHE A 241 -9.76 -2.20 -5.67
CA PHE A 241 -8.66 -2.89 -4.99
C PHE A 241 -8.53 -4.32 -5.51
N THR A 242 -7.36 -4.68 -6.01
CA THR A 242 -7.03 -6.01 -6.52
C THR A 242 -6.15 -6.76 -5.52
N PRO A 243 -6.69 -7.59 -4.62
CA PRO A 243 -5.90 -8.30 -3.60
C PRO A 243 -4.80 -9.18 -4.19
N ASN A 244 -5.02 -9.75 -5.37
CA ASN A 244 -4.03 -10.54 -6.11
C ASN A 244 -2.80 -9.73 -6.57
N CYS A 245 -2.86 -8.40 -6.43
CA CYS A 245 -1.77 -7.47 -6.69
C CYS A 245 -1.19 -6.89 -5.39
N LEU A 246 -1.40 -7.57 -4.26
CA LEU A 246 -0.56 -7.36 -3.08
C LEU A 246 0.87 -7.76 -3.44
N VAL A 247 1.82 -6.88 -3.21
CA VAL A 247 3.24 -7.13 -3.50
C VAL A 247 4.04 -7.26 -2.22
N ALA A 248 4.92 -8.26 -2.18
CA ALA A 248 5.86 -8.43 -1.10
C ALA A 248 6.94 -7.34 -1.18
N SER A 249 7.20 -6.64 -0.07
CA SER A 249 8.39 -5.82 0.12
C SER A 249 9.25 -6.51 1.17
N ALA A 250 10.26 -7.24 0.70
CA ALA A 250 11.18 -7.97 1.55
C ALA A 250 12.21 -7.01 2.16
N GLY A 251 12.61 -7.27 3.40
CA GLY A 251 13.68 -6.54 4.05
C GLY A 251 13.40 -6.19 5.51
N ASP A 252 14.48 -6.04 6.25
CA ASP A 252 14.45 -5.67 7.66
C ASP A 252 14.64 -4.17 7.86
N CYS A 253 14.31 -3.70 9.05
CA CYS A 253 14.53 -2.32 9.46
C CYS A 253 14.83 -2.25 10.96
N ASP A 254 15.46 -1.16 11.37
CA ASP A 254 15.65 -0.81 12.77
C ASP A 254 14.50 0.08 13.31
N PHE A 255 14.52 0.41 14.60
CA PHE A 255 13.50 1.25 15.24
C PHE A 255 13.50 2.69 14.71
N LYS A 256 14.66 3.21 14.33
CA LYS A 256 14.77 4.56 13.76
C LYS A 256 14.06 4.61 12.41
N GLU A 257 14.29 3.62 11.56
CA GLU A 257 13.63 3.49 10.26
C GLU A 257 12.11 3.30 10.39
N VAL A 258 11.64 2.54 11.40
CA VAL A 258 10.19 2.44 11.69
C VAL A 258 9.60 3.80 12.05
N LEU A 259 10.26 4.56 12.93
CA LEU A 259 9.81 5.88 13.34
C LEU A 259 9.81 6.88 12.18
N GLU A 260 10.85 6.86 11.36
CA GLU A 260 10.93 7.70 10.15
C GLU A 260 9.83 7.35 9.16
N PHE A 261 9.63 6.05 8.88
CA PHE A 261 8.58 5.55 7.99
C PHE A 261 7.18 5.96 8.49
N THR A 262 6.84 5.62 9.72
CA THR A 262 5.50 5.90 10.27
C THR A 262 5.24 7.41 10.39
N THR A 263 6.22 8.18 10.82
CA THR A 263 6.14 9.65 10.90
C THR A 263 5.90 10.25 9.53
N ARG A 264 6.61 9.79 8.50
CA ARG A 264 6.40 10.23 7.11
C ARG A 264 4.98 9.94 6.64
N GLN A 265 4.47 8.72 6.87
CA GLN A 265 3.11 8.36 6.47
C GLN A 265 2.06 9.21 7.18
N ILE A 266 2.21 9.46 8.48
CA ILE A 266 1.28 10.30 9.26
C ILE A 266 1.32 11.75 8.79
N LYS A 267 2.51 12.30 8.49
CA LYS A 267 2.65 13.67 7.94
C LYS A 267 1.98 13.80 6.57
N ILE A 268 2.21 12.85 5.66
CA ILE A 268 1.58 12.83 4.34
C ILE A 268 0.05 12.73 4.49
N THR A 269 -0.44 11.83 5.34
CA THR A 269 -1.88 11.70 5.60
C THR A 269 -2.48 12.99 6.16
N ARG A 270 -1.78 13.69 7.06
CA ARG A 270 -2.24 14.98 7.60
C ARG A 270 -2.40 16.03 6.52
N VAL A 271 -1.49 16.09 5.55
CA VAL A 271 -1.49 17.09 4.48
C VAL A 271 -2.52 16.76 3.39
N TYR A 272 -2.54 15.50 2.93
CA TYR A 272 -3.33 15.10 1.75
C TYR A 272 -4.70 14.49 2.09
N ALA A 273 -4.89 14.00 3.31
CA ALA A 273 -6.12 13.35 3.76
C ALA A 273 -6.45 13.71 5.22
N SER A 274 -6.54 15.00 5.52
CA SER A 274 -6.78 15.53 6.87
C SER A 274 -8.03 14.96 7.53
N HIS A 275 -9.06 14.61 6.74
CA HIS A 275 -10.27 13.95 7.21
C HIS A 275 -10.02 12.55 7.78
N LEU A 276 -8.93 11.87 7.42
CA LEU A 276 -8.51 10.58 7.98
C LEU A 276 -7.59 10.78 9.20
N TRP A 277 -6.80 11.86 9.20
CA TRP A 277 -5.79 12.09 10.24
C TRP A 277 -6.40 12.31 11.62
N LEU A 278 -7.45 13.12 11.72
CA LEU A 278 -8.11 13.40 13.01
C LEU A 278 -8.76 12.15 13.63
N PRO A 279 -9.55 11.34 12.92
CA PRO A 279 -10.06 10.05 13.43
C PRO A 279 -8.95 9.09 13.86
N LEU A 280 -7.83 9.03 13.13
CA LEU A 280 -6.68 8.20 13.51
C LEU A 280 -6.05 8.69 14.82
N LEU A 281 -5.83 9.99 14.97
CA LEU A 281 -5.31 10.59 16.20
C LEU A 281 -6.22 10.29 17.39
N LEU A 282 -7.51 10.55 17.26
CA LEU A 282 -8.48 10.34 18.34
C LEU A 282 -8.59 8.86 18.70
N GLY A 283 -8.65 7.97 17.70
CA GLY A 283 -8.70 6.53 17.92
C GLY A 283 -7.46 5.98 18.61
N SER A 284 -6.26 6.40 18.17
CA SER A 284 -5.00 6.01 18.80
C SER A 284 -4.86 6.55 20.23
N SER A 285 -5.26 7.81 20.46
CA SER A 285 -5.26 8.40 21.79
C SER A 285 -6.22 7.67 22.72
N LEU A 286 -7.43 7.38 22.25
CA LEU A 286 -8.42 6.62 23.01
C LEU A 286 -7.89 5.23 23.39
N PHE A 287 -7.33 4.50 22.42
CA PHE A 287 -6.70 3.20 22.65
C PHE A 287 -5.58 3.31 23.72
N THR A 288 -4.68 4.26 23.57
CA THR A 288 -3.57 4.48 24.52
C THR A 288 -4.06 4.76 25.93
N ILE A 289 -5.02 5.67 26.07
CA ILE A 289 -5.59 6.02 27.37
C ILE A 289 -6.28 4.82 28.02
N VAL A 290 -7.08 4.08 27.28
CA VAL A 290 -7.86 2.97 27.84
C VAL A 290 -6.98 1.76 28.13
N PHE A 291 -6.11 1.38 27.18
CA PHE A 291 -5.28 0.20 27.34
C PHE A 291 -4.20 0.39 28.42
N PHE A 292 -3.36 1.41 28.29
CA PHE A 292 -2.28 1.65 29.25
C PHE A 292 -2.80 2.25 30.55
N GLY A 293 -3.82 3.12 30.50
CA GLY A 293 -4.51 3.60 31.70
C GLY A 293 -5.16 2.47 32.49
N GLY A 294 -5.73 1.47 31.78
CA GLY A 294 -6.24 0.24 32.40
C GLY A 294 -5.15 -0.56 33.12
N LEU A 295 -3.99 -0.76 32.49
CA LEU A 295 -2.86 -1.44 33.13
C LEU A 295 -2.37 -0.72 34.38
N ILE A 296 -2.30 0.62 34.36
CA ILE A 296 -1.94 1.43 35.53
C ILE A 296 -3.00 1.28 36.64
N LEU A 297 -4.30 1.35 36.27
CA LEU A 297 -5.38 1.21 37.26
C LEU A 297 -5.41 -0.18 37.91
N ILE A 298 -5.02 -1.24 37.21
CA ILE A 298 -4.91 -2.59 37.76
C ILE A 298 -3.82 -2.64 38.86
N SER A 299 -2.69 -1.94 38.64
CA SER A 299 -1.61 -1.93 39.66
C SER A 299 -1.98 -1.18 40.95
N VAL A 300 -2.90 -0.20 40.85
CA VAL A 300 -3.34 0.62 42.02
C VAL A 300 -4.60 0.05 42.66
N SER A 301 -5.51 -0.52 41.89
CA SER A 301 -6.80 -1.04 42.35
C SER A 301 -7.22 -2.25 41.50
N PRO A 302 -6.78 -3.46 41.85
CA PRO A 302 -7.00 -4.67 41.07
C PRO A 302 -8.45 -5.13 41.13
N ARG A 303 -9.31 -4.51 40.32
CA ARG A 303 -10.71 -4.92 40.18
C ARG A 303 -10.87 -5.73 38.91
N LEU A 304 -11.57 -6.84 38.95
CA LEU A 304 -11.84 -7.68 37.79
C LEU A 304 -12.44 -6.87 36.60
N SER A 305 -13.34 -5.94 36.89
CA SER A 305 -13.94 -5.05 35.89
C SER A 305 -12.93 -4.14 35.19
N VAL A 306 -11.81 -3.80 35.81
CA VAL A 306 -10.74 -3.00 35.16
C VAL A 306 -9.87 -3.90 34.28
N VAL A 307 -9.58 -5.14 34.74
CA VAL A 307 -8.74 -6.11 34.01
C VAL A 307 -9.43 -6.54 32.70
N CYS A 308 -10.73 -6.71 32.70
CA CYS A 308 -11.47 -7.22 31.53
C CYS A 308 -11.30 -6.33 30.29
N PHE A 309 -11.27 -5.00 30.42
CA PHE A 309 -11.24 -4.12 29.25
C PHE A 309 -9.94 -4.19 28.44
N PRO A 310 -8.74 -4.05 29.01
CA PRO A 310 -7.50 -4.25 28.24
C PRO A 310 -7.42 -5.62 27.58
N VAL A 311 -7.85 -6.68 28.29
CA VAL A 311 -7.88 -8.05 27.75
C VAL A 311 -8.82 -8.17 26.55
N VAL A 312 -10.06 -7.64 26.65
CA VAL A 312 -11.02 -7.66 25.54
C VAL A 312 -10.51 -6.84 24.35
N ILE A 313 -9.97 -5.65 24.58
CA ILE A 313 -9.43 -4.81 23.51
C ILE A 313 -8.28 -5.52 22.79
N PHE A 314 -7.35 -6.13 23.56
CA PHE A 314 -6.27 -6.92 22.99
C PHE A 314 -6.80 -8.12 22.20
N ALA A 315 -7.74 -8.87 22.73
CA ALA A 315 -8.32 -10.04 22.07
C ALA A 315 -9.02 -9.67 20.76
N LEU A 316 -9.75 -8.54 20.73
CA LEU A 316 -10.39 -8.03 19.49
C LEU A 316 -9.36 -7.63 18.44
N GLY A 317 -8.27 -6.98 18.85
CA GLY A 317 -7.16 -6.62 17.98
C GLY A 317 -6.45 -7.85 17.40
N ALA A 318 -6.10 -8.82 18.27
CA ALA A 318 -5.48 -10.07 17.90
C ALA A 318 -6.36 -10.89 16.95
N ALA A 319 -7.67 -11.00 17.22
CA ALA A 319 -8.62 -11.69 16.36
C ALA A 319 -8.71 -11.03 14.97
N LYS A 320 -8.78 -9.70 14.90
CA LYS A 320 -8.74 -8.98 13.62
C LYS A 320 -7.46 -9.25 12.85
N SER A 321 -6.32 -9.18 13.53
CA SER A 321 -5.01 -9.40 12.90
C SER A 321 -4.86 -10.83 12.40
N PHE A 322 -5.35 -11.82 13.14
CA PHE A 322 -5.41 -13.22 12.71
C PHE A 322 -6.26 -13.38 11.43
N VAL A 323 -7.47 -12.84 11.42
CA VAL A 323 -8.39 -12.93 10.26
C VAL A 323 -7.76 -12.28 9.03
N ARG A 324 -7.20 -11.08 9.19
CA ARG A 324 -6.52 -10.34 8.13
C ARG A 324 -5.32 -11.09 7.57
N PHE A 325 -4.44 -11.58 8.44
CA PHE A 325 -3.25 -12.32 8.02
C PHE A 325 -3.61 -13.59 7.27
N ARG A 326 -4.58 -14.38 7.77
CA ARG A 326 -5.06 -15.60 7.11
C ARG A 326 -5.67 -15.35 5.74
N ALA A 327 -6.28 -14.18 5.52
CA ALA A 327 -6.77 -13.79 4.21
C ALA A 327 -5.62 -13.52 3.23
N VAL A 328 -4.59 -12.78 3.67
CA VAL A 328 -3.47 -12.35 2.83
C VAL A 328 -2.42 -13.44 2.64
N SER A 329 -2.22 -14.32 3.59
CA SER A 329 -1.22 -15.42 3.50
C SER A 329 -1.45 -16.35 2.31
N ARG A 330 -2.69 -16.46 1.81
CA ARG A 330 -3.03 -17.23 0.61
C ARG A 330 -2.60 -16.54 -0.68
N VAL A 331 -2.39 -15.24 -0.65
CA VAL A 331 -1.97 -14.42 -1.79
C VAL A 331 -0.45 -14.30 -1.85
N LEU A 332 0.20 -14.18 -0.69
CA LEU A 332 1.62 -13.84 -0.57
C LEU A 332 2.51 -15.01 -0.14
N GLU A 333 1.96 -16.21 0.08
CA GLU A 333 2.71 -17.40 0.52
C GLU A 333 3.60 -17.16 1.76
N THR A 334 3.08 -16.38 2.74
CA THR A 334 3.82 -15.98 3.94
C THR A 334 3.93 -17.11 4.98
N SER A 335 4.97 -17.05 5.83
CA SER A 335 5.25 -18.07 6.84
C SER A 335 4.34 -18.00 8.07
N ASN A 336 4.18 -19.11 8.81
CA ASN A 336 3.43 -19.12 10.07
C ASN A 336 4.09 -18.29 11.18
N HIS A 337 5.40 -18.02 11.12
CA HIS A 337 6.08 -17.15 12.08
C HIS A 337 5.59 -15.72 12.00
N ASP A 338 5.26 -15.24 10.79
CA ASP A 338 4.69 -13.92 10.60
C ASP A 338 3.29 -13.81 11.21
N LEU A 339 2.50 -14.91 11.19
CA LEU A 339 1.19 -14.94 11.83
C LEU A 339 1.26 -14.62 13.32
N VAL A 340 2.20 -15.25 14.04
CA VAL A 340 2.38 -15.01 15.48
C VAL A 340 2.70 -13.54 15.76
N ALA A 341 3.60 -12.95 14.98
CA ALA A 341 3.93 -11.53 15.09
C ALA A 341 2.72 -10.63 14.86
N HIS A 342 1.93 -10.90 13.81
CA HIS A 342 0.74 -10.11 13.48
C HIS A 342 -0.39 -10.23 14.51
N VAL A 343 -0.44 -11.32 15.29
CA VAL A 343 -1.47 -11.52 16.32
C VAL A 343 -1.06 -10.88 17.65
N LEU A 344 0.24 -10.87 17.98
CA LEU A 344 0.73 -10.40 19.27
C LEU A 344 1.14 -8.92 19.28
N LEU A 345 1.47 -8.32 18.13
CA LEU A 345 1.83 -6.91 17.95
C LEU A 345 0.70 -6.10 17.34
#